data_097e5be7201bda57f8e20e6b83501591
#
_entry.id   097e5be7201bda57f8e20e6b83501591
#
_cell.length_a   1.000
_cell.length_b   1.000
_cell.length_c   1.000
_cell.angle_alpha   90.00
_cell.angle_beta   90.00
_cell.angle_gamma   90.00
#
_symmetry.space_group_name_H-M   'P 1'
#
loop_
_entity.id
_entity.type
_entity.pdbx_description
1 polymer ?
#
loop_
_entity_poly.entity_id
_entity_poly.type
_entity_poly.pdbx_seq_one_letter_code
_entity_poly.pdbx_strand_id
1 'polypeptide(L)'
;LDFNVKEKGDYMDKPNVFVSSTIYDFADLRSALKYWLEEMGFGVRMSEFNDFVKDSSENSYDACFKAIEECDYYILLIGSRVGGLFSKEPKISITEKEYQIANQLANEGKLKKLFVFVRKDIWTIKEDRKALAKFLTDEYVTDKEIQVEEIVNHSSKFVNDAEFIIGFINEVGKVDEMIKAVKSDQMRPKYNWINTFSTFEDIITVLKAELHIRTNLSYIRWGEIVLQEVARNITLLCYKDVKDGI
;
A
#
# COMPACT_ATOMS: atom_id res chain seq x y z
N LEU A 1 37.86 -36.82 -3.55
CA LEU A 1 37.14 -36.17 -2.44
C LEU A 1 36.31 -35.06 -3.02
N ASP A 2 35.07 -35.41 -3.42
CA ASP A 2 34.08 -34.46 -3.93
C ASP A 2 33.49 -33.71 -2.76
N PHE A 3 33.87 -32.44 -2.64
CA PHE A 3 33.18 -31.49 -1.77
C PHE A 3 32.02 -30.84 -2.54
N ASN A 4 30.90 -31.54 -2.61
CA ASN A 4 29.62 -30.98 -3.01
C ASN A 4 28.99 -30.30 -1.77
N VAL A 5 29.51 -29.15 -1.36
CA VAL A 5 28.85 -28.30 -0.40
C VAL A 5 27.78 -27.53 -1.17
N LYS A 6 26.57 -28.05 -1.17
CA LYS A 6 25.38 -27.24 -1.47
C LYS A 6 25.22 -26.26 -0.31
N GLU A 7 25.83 -25.08 -0.42
CA GLU A 7 25.42 -23.94 0.36
C GLU A 7 24.02 -23.50 -0.06
N LYS A 8 23.00 -24.15 0.52
CA LYS A 8 21.74 -23.45 0.74
C LYS A 8 21.98 -22.51 1.91
N GLY A 9 22.58 -21.36 1.63
CA GLY A 9 22.42 -20.21 2.50
C GLY A 9 20.92 -19.92 2.54
N ASP A 10 20.30 -20.00 3.71
CA ASP A 10 19.01 -19.39 3.99
C ASP A 10 19.17 -17.87 3.81
N TYR A 11 19.18 -17.42 2.56
CA TYR A 11 18.79 -16.05 2.24
C TYR A 11 17.31 -16.00 2.64
N MET A 12 17.04 -15.45 3.83
CA MET A 12 15.66 -15.13 4.21
C MET A 12 15.10 -14.31 3.05
N ASP A 13 14.11 -14.87 2.36
CA ASP A 13 13.45 -14.19 1.26
C ASP A 13 12.96 -12.83 1.79
N LYS A 14 13.38 -11.75 1.11
CA LYS A 14 12.97 -10.40 1.49
C LYS A 14 11.44 -10.35 1.43
N PRO A 15 10.78 -9.86 2.48
CA PRO A 15 9.34 -9.70 2.42
C PRO A 15 8.97 -8.73 1.29
N ASN A 16 8.00 -9.12 0.47
CA ASN A 16 7.57 -8.35 -0.69
C ASN A 16 6.40 -7.43 -0.35
N VAL A 17 6.45 -6.20 -0.87
CA VAL A 17 5.43 -5.17 -0.71
C VAL A 17 4.93 -4.74 -2.09
N PHE A 18 3.63 -4.82 -2.33
CA PHE A 18 3.00 -4.20 -3.49
C PHE A 18 2.44 -2.83 -3.12
N VAL A 19 2.73 -1.80 -3.93
CA VAL A 19 2.21 -0.44 -3.71
C VAL A 19 1.28 -0.07 -4.86
N SER A 20 0.01 0.04 -4.54
CA SER A 20 -1.08 0.38 -5.44
C SER A 20 -1.52 1.82 -5.26
N SER A 21 -1.63 2.54 -6.35
CA SER A 21 -2.22 3.89 -6.45
C SER A 21 -2.34 4.31 -7.89
N THR A 22 -2.96 5.46 -8.16
CA THR A 22 -2.72 6.19 -9.42
C THR A 22 -1.27 6.70 -9.46
N ILE A 23 -0.66 6.65 -10.66
CA ILE A 23 0.78 6.98 -10.81
C ILE A 23 1.00 8.49 -10.87
N TYR A 24 0.17 9.22 -11.65
CA TYR A 24 0.43 10.61 -11.97
C TYR A 24 0.39 11.59 -10.80
N ASP A 25 -0.49 11.37 -9.85
CA ASP A 25 -0.64 12.22 -8.65
C ASP A 25 0.24 11.80 -7.48
N PHE A 26 0.93 10.67 -7.62
CA PHE A 26 1.80 10.10 -6.59
C PHE A 26 3.23 9.79 -7.06
N ALA A 27 3.65 10.24 -8.24
CA ALA A 27 4.93 9.83 -8.83
C ALA A 27 6.12 10.01 -7.87
N ASP A 28 6.28 11.21 -7.29
CA ASP A 28 7.37 11.49 -6.36
C ASP A 28 7.24 10.70 -5.05
N LEU A 29 6.00 10.61 -4.52
CA LEU A 29 5.72 9.89 -3.30
C LEU A 29 5.99 8.38 -3.47
N ARG A 30 5.59 7.80 -4.59
CA ARG A 30 5.86 6.40 -4.93
C ARG A 30 7.35 6.12 -5.05
N SER A 31 8.08 7.01 -5.70
CA SER A 31 9.53 6.91 -5.82
C SER A 31 10.23 6.96 -4.46
N ALA A 32 9.84 7.91 -3.61
CA ALA A 32 10.36 8.03 -2.26
C ALA A 32 10.02 6.80 -1.39
N LEU A 33 8.80 6.28 -1.51
CA LEU A 33 8.34 5.12 -0.77
C LEU A 33 9.07 3.85 -1.21
N LYS A 34 9.30 3.66 -2.52
CA LYS A 34 10.10 2.56 -3.05
C LYS A 34 11.49 2.58 -2.44
N TYR A 35 12.19 3.70 -2.58
CA TYR A 35 13.54 3.85 -2.05
C TYR A 35 13.59 3.52 -0.54
N TRP A 36 12.68 4.12 0.24
CA TRP A 36 12.66 3.91 1.68
C TRP A 36 12.38 2.44 2.08
N LEU A 37 11.42 1.77 1.43
CA LEU A 37 11.10 0.38 1.71
C LEU A 37 12.27 -0.56 1.34
N GLU A 38 12.95 -0.31 0.22
CA GLU A 38 14.13 -1.08 -0.19
C GLU A 38 15.29 -0.93 0.78
N GLU A 39 15.53 0.30 1.28
CA GLU A 39 16.50 0.56 2.35
C GLU A 39 16.14 -0.17 3.66
N MET A 40 14.85 -0.40 3.91
CA MET A 40 14.39 -1.19 5.06
C MET A 40 14.43 -2.71 4.81
N GLY A 41 14.89 -3.15 3.66
CA GLY A 41 15.10 -4.55 3.34
C GLY A 41 13.91 -5.26 2.69
N PHE A 42 12.89 -4.53 2.22
CA PHE A 42 11.75 -5.10 1.51
C PHE A 42 12.03 -5.23 0.00
N GLY A 43 11.45 -6.23 -0.64
CA GLY A 43 11.27 -6.27 -2.08
C GLY A 43 10.03 -5.45 -2.46
N VAL A 44 10.18 -4.42 -3.33
CA VAL A 44 9.07 -3.52 -3.65
C VAL A 44 8.57 -3.78 -5.06
N ARG A 45 7.25 -3.95 -5.21
CA ARG A 45 6.58 -4.20 -6.48
C ARG A 45 5.73 -2.98 -6.86
N MET A 46 6.10 -2.30 -7.94
CA MET A 46 5.40 -1.15 -8.52
C MET A 46 5.52 -1.22 -10.04
N SER A 47 4.40 -1.20 -10.75
CA SER A 47 4.33 -1.51 -12.18
C SER A 47 5.04 -0.51 -13.12
N GLU A 48 5.26 0.71 -12.67
CA GLU A 48 5.93 1.77 -13.45
C GLU A 48 7.45 1.67 -13.45
N PHE A 49 8.05 0.91 -12.53
CA PHE A 49 9.51 0.79 -12.46
C PHE A 49 10.04 -0.35 -13.33
N ASN A 50 11.27 -0.19 -13.80
CA ASN A 50 11.89 -1.12 -14.74
C ASN A 50 12.23 -2.50 -14.14
N ASP A 51 12.33 -2.58 -12.83
CA ASP A 51 12.57 -3.82 -12.08
C ASP A 51 11.28 -4.61 -11.78
N PHE A 52 10.13 -4.11 -12.23
CA PHE A 52 8.89 -4.87 -12.17
C PHE A 52 8.92 -6.01 -13.20
N VAL A 53 8.81 -7.23 -12.71
CA VAL A 53 8.86 -8.43 -13.57
C VAL A 53 7.62 -8.47 -14.45
N LYS A 54 7.84 -8.49 -15.77
CA LYS A 54 6.78 -8.55 -16.79
C LYS A 54 7.02 -9.79 -17.64
N ASP A 55 6.02 -10.66 -17.69
CA ASP A 55 6.02 -11.72 -18.70
C ASP A 55 5.50 -11.14 -20.01
N SER A 56 6.25 -11.37 -21.10
CA SER A 56 5.86 -10.87 -22.43
C SER A 56 4.56 -11.50 -22.97
N SER A 57 4.12 -12.61 -22.38
CA SER A 57 2.87 -13.30 -22.71
C SER A 57 1.66 -12.80 -21.92
N GLU A 58 1.86 -12.00 -20.87
CA GLU A 58 0.80 -11.47 -20.01
C GLU A 58 0.52 -10.00 -20.32
N ASN A 59 -0.73 -9.57 -20.11
CA ASN A 59 -1.03 -8.15 -20.12
C ASN A 59 -0.55 -7.48 -18.81
N SER A 60 -0.41 -6.17 -18.80
CA SER A 60 0.13 -5.43 -17.67
C SER A 60 -0.71 -5.54 -16.39
N TYR A 61 -2.01 -5.80 -16.52
CA TYR A 61 -2.92 -5.93 -15.37
C TYR A 61 -2.77 -7.30 -14.71
N ASP A 62 -2.70 -8.36 -15.51
CA ASP A 62 -2.50 -9.72 -14.99
C ASP A 62 -1.15 -9.84 -14.29
N ALA A 63 -0.11 -9.19 -14.81
CA ALA A 63 1.19 -9.11 -14.14
C ALA A 63 1.11 -8.41 -12.78
N CYS A 64 0.30 -7.32 -12.65
CA CYS A 64 0.07 -6.67 -11.37
C CYS A 64 -0.70 -7.59 -10.40
N PHE A 65 -1.74 -8.26 -10.86
CA PHE A 65 -2.55 -9.15 -10.01
C PHE A 65 -1.71 -10.32 -9.48
N LYS A 66 -0.90 -10.92 -10.32
CA LYS A 66 0.04 -11.98 -9.92
C LYS A 66 1.08 -11.47 -8.92
N ALA A 67 1.62 -10.27 -9.14
CA ALA A 67 2.55 -9.65 -8.19
C ALA A 67 1.90 -9.39 -6.81
N ILE A 68 0.60 -9.08 -6.77
CA ILE A 68 -0.15 -8.95 -5.51
C ILE A 68 -0.29 -10.30 -4.80
N GLU A 69 -0.57 -11.38 -5.55
CA GLU A 69 -0.68 -12.74 -4.99
C GLU A 69 0.62 -13.24 -4.37
N GLU A 70 1.76 -12.75 -4.84
CA GLU A 70 3.09 -13.10 -4.36
C GLU A 70 3.62 -12.19 -3.24
N CYS A 71 2.86 -11.15 -2.85
CA CYS A 71 3.29 -10.19 -1.84
C CYS A 71 2.91 -10.59 -0.41
N ASP A 72 3.76 -10.20 0.54
CA ASP A 72 3.48 -10.30 1.98
C ASP A 72 2.64 -9.12 2.48
N TYR A 73 2.84 -7.94 1.89
CA TYR A 73 2.22 -6.69 2.30
C TYR A 73 1.66 -5.94 1.11
N TYR A 74 0.56 -5.24 1.33
CA TYR A 74 -0.06 -4.39 0.32
C TYR A 74 -0.28 -2.98 0.87
N ILE A 75 0.11 -1.96 0.12
CA ILE A 75 -0.07 -0.56 0.46
C ILE A 75 -0.94 0.10 -0.61
N LEU A 76 -2.08 0.63 -0.20
CA LEU A 76 -2.99 1.40 -1.04
C LEU A 76 -2.86 2.89 -0.72
N LEU A 77 -2.63 3.71 -1.76
CA LEU A 77 -2.69 5.16 -1.66
C LEU A 77 -3.86 5.68 -2.49
N ILE A 78 -4.80 6.39 -1.87
CA ILE A 78 -5.96 6.99 -2.52
C ILE A 78 -5.77 8.51 -2.58
N GLY A 79 -5.82 9.04 -3.80
CA GLY A 79 -5.72 10.48 -4.11
C GLY A 79 -6.96 11.03 -4.80
N SER A 80 -6.76 12.08 -5.58
CA SER A 80 -7.84 12.82 -6.26
C SER A 80 -8.23 12.27 -7.63
N ARG A 81 -7.56 11.20 -8.11
CA ARG A 81 -7.77 10.64 -9.44
C ARG A 81 -8.26 9.20 -9.37
N VAL A 82 -9.08 8.82 -10.34
CA VAL A 82 -9.56 7.44 -10.50
C VAL A 82 -8.51 6.56 -11.17
N GLY A 83 -7.74 7.13 -12.10
CA GLY A 83 -6.81 6.37 -12.93
C GLY A 83 -7.49 5.61 -14.08
N GLY A 84 -6.83 4.57 -14.58
CA GLY A 84 -7.35 3.72 -15.65
C GLY A 84 -8.50 2.83 -15.17
N LEU A 85 -9.46 2.56 -16.06
CA LEU A 85 -10.56 1.65 -15.77
C LEU A 85 -10.17 0.21 -16.13
N PHE A 86 -10.41 -0.71 -15.20
CA PHE A 86 -10.40 -2.15 -15.43
C PHE A 86 -11.69 -2.63 -16.10
N SER A 87 -12.84 -2.13 -15.62
CA SER A 87 -14.15 -2.39 -16.21
C SER A 87 -14.95 -1.10 -16.34
N LYS A 88 -15.80 -1.02 -17.37
CA LYS A 88 -16.73 0.10 -17.58
C LYS A 88 -18.09 -0.15 -16.95
N GLU A 89 -18.54 -1.40 -16.93
CA GLU A 89 -19.82 -1.84 -16.38
C GLU A 89 -19.66 -3.16 -15.61
N PRO A 90 -19.68 -3.16 -14.27
CA PRO A 90 -19.67 -1.96 -13.43
C PRO A 90 -18.36 -1.17 -13.58
N LYS A 91 -18.41 0.15 -13.33
CA LYS A 91 -17.24 1.02 -13.37
C LYS A 91 -16.29 0.65 -12.21
N ILE A 92 -15.16 0.05 -12.54
CA ILE A 92 -14.13 -0.37 -11.59
C ILE A 92 -12.79 0.13 -12.11
N SER A 93 -12.01 0.82 -11.29
CA SER A 93 -10.66 1.23 -11.64
C SER A 93 -9.67 0.08 -11.45
N ILE A 94 -8.48 0.22 -12.05
CA ILE A 94 -7.39 -0.75 -11.87
C ILE A 94 -6.98 -0.80 -10.39
N THR A 95 -6.81 0.35 -9.75
CA THR A 95 -6.46 0.46 -8.33
C THR A 95 -7.51 -0.18 -7.41
N GLU A 96 -8.79 -0.01 -7.74
CA GLU A 96 -9.88 -0.67 -7.01
C GLU A 96 -9.86 -2.19 -7.19
N LYS A 97 -9.61 -2.67 -8.42
CA LYS A 97 -9.47 -4.11 -8.69
C LYS A 97 -8.27 -4.72 -7.96
N GLU A 98 -7.14 -4.04 -7.96
CA GLU A 98 -5.95 -4.43 -7.18
C GLU A 98 -6.27 -4.53 -5.69
N TYR A 99 -7.00 -3.54 -5.15
CA TYR A 99 -7.45 -3.58 -3.76
C TYR A 99 -8.39 -4.75 -3.47
N GLN A 100 -9.35 -5.04 -4.35
CA GLN A 100 -10.27 -6.16 -4.16
C GLN A 100 -9.53 -7.49 -4.05
N ILE A 101 -8.52 -7.71 -4.91
CA ILE A 101 -7.67 -8.91 -4.86
C ILE A 101 -6.88 -8.94 -3.54
N ALA A 102 -6.22 -7.85 -3.17
CA ALA A 102 -5.44 -7.77 -1.93
C ALA A 102 -6.33 -7.98 -0.69
N ASN A 103 -7.53 -7.42 -0.67
CA ASN A 103 -8.49 -7.59 0.42
C ASN A 103 -9.00 -9.03 0.53
N GLN A 104 -9.20 -9.71 -0.59
CA GLN A 104 -9.54 -11.13 -0.60
C GLN A 104 -8.39 -11.96 0.00
N LEU A 105 -7.15 -11.75 -0.45
CA LEU A 105 -5.97 -12.43 0.07
C LEU A 105 -5.75 -12.18 1.57
N ALA A 106 -6.01 -10.97 2.04
CA ALA A 106 -5.95 -10.63 3.46
C ALA A 106 -7.02 -11.39 4.27
N ASN A 107 -8.24 -11.53 3.75
CA ASN A 107 -9.30 -12.29 4.39
C ASN A 107 -9.01 -13.81 4.41
N GLU A 108 -8.30 -14.32 3.41
CA GLU A 108 -7.83 -15.70 3.31
C GLU A 108 -6.58 -15.96 4.18
N GLY A 109 -6.01 -14.93 4.80
CA GLY A 109 -4.78 -15.03 5.61
C GLY A 109 -3.50 -15.24 4.80
N LYS A 110 -3.55 -15.02 3.48
CA LYS A 110 -2.39 -15.12 2.57
C LYS A 110 -1.54 -13.85 2.56
N LEU A 111 -2.15 -12.70 2.84
CA LEU A 111 -1.47 -11.43 2.97
C LEU A 111 -1.26 -11.11 4.46
N LYS A 112 -0.04 -10.79 4.87
CA LYS A 112 0.30 -10.50 6.28
C LYS A 112 -0.40 -9.25 6.77
N LYS A 113 -0.41 -8.19 5.95
CA LYS A 113 -1.10 -6.94 6.27
C LYS A 113 -1.40 -6.09 5.04
N LEU A 114 -2.53 -5.40 5.10
CA LEU A 114 -2.98 -4.42 4.13
C LEU A 114 -3.01 -3.04 4.80
N PHE A 115 -2.37 -2.06 4.17
CA PHE A 115 -2.33 -0.67 4.62
C PHE A 115 -3.10 0.20 3.66
N VAL A 116 -3.92 1.09 4.20
CA VAL A 116 -4.67 2.06 3.41
C VAL A 116 -4.34 3.47 3.86
N PHE A 117 -3.97 4.29 2.90
CA PHE A 117 -3.69 5.70 3.10
C PHE A 117 -4.53 6.55 2.15
N VAL A 118 -5.23 7.53 2.70
CA VAL A 118 -6.05 8.48 1.94
C VAL A 118 -5.47 9.87 2.13
N ARG A 119 -5.29 10.63 1.03
CA ARG A 119 -4.88 12.02 1.13
C ARG A 119 -5.84 12.80 2.03
N LYS A 120 -5.28 13.58 2.94
CA LYS A 120 -6.06 14.30 3.95
C LYS A 120 -7.03 15.32 3.34
N ASP A 121 -6.65 15.98 2.25
CA ASP A 121 -7.52 16.86 1.49
C ASP A 121 -8.73 16.12 0.91
N ILE A 122 -8.53 14.93 0.37
CA ILE A 122 -9.63 14.09 -0.16
C ILE A 122 -10.53 13.59 0.96
N TRP A 123 -9.95 13.18 2.08
CA TRP A 123 -10.72 12.82 3.26
C TRP A 123 -11.58 13.97 3.78
N THR A 124 -11.02 15.17 3.85
CA THR A 124 -11.74 16.39 4.27
C THR A 124 -12.91 16.66 3.33
N ILE A 125 -12.70 16.62 2.00
CA ILE A 125 -13.77 16.80 1.01
C ILE A 125 -14.88 15.76 1.20
N LYS A 126 -14.54 14.50 1.48
CA LYS A 126 -15.52 13.45 1.76
C LYS A 126 -16.38 13.77 3.00
N GLU A 127 -15.75 14.21 4.09
CA GLU A 127 -16.46 14.54 5.32
C GLU A 127 -17.29 15.82 5.18
N ASP A 128 -16.78 16.85 4.50
CA ASP A 128 -17.50 18.08 4.22
C ASP A 128 -18.75 17.82 3.35
N ARG A 129 -18.63 16.98 2.35
CA ARG A 129 -19.77 16.60 1.50
C ARG A 129 -20.83 15.80 2.27
N LYS A 130 -20.41 14.93 3.18
CA LYS A 130 -21.31 14.21 4.07
C LYS A 130 -22.05 15.15 5.03
N ALA A 131 -21.34 16.14 5.59
CA ALA A 131 -21.92 17.16 6.43
C ALA A 131 -22.92 18.05 5.64
N LEU A 132 -22.57 18.42 4.41
CA LEU A 132 -23.43 19.16 3.51
C LEU A 132 -24.71 18.37 3.16
N ALA A 133 -24.58 17.08 2.84
CA ALA A 133 -25.75 16.22 2.56
C ALA A 133 -26.68 16.19 3.75
N LYS A 134 -26.15 15.99 4.96
CA LYS A 134 -26.97 15.98 6.18
C LYS A 134 -27.67 17.32 6.40
N PHE A 135 -26.96 18.43 6.28
CA PHE A 135 -27.51 19.78 6.43
C PHE A 135 -28.64 20.03 5.42
N LEU A 136 -28.44 19.72 4.14
CA LEU A 136 -29.45 19.88 3.11
C LEU A 136 -30.70 19.00 3.38
N THR A 137 -30.49 17.78 3.84
CA THR A 137 -31.59 16.87 4.16
C THR A 137 -32.37 17.31 5.39
N ASP A 138 -31.70 17.76 6.44
CA ASP A 138 -32.35 18.10 7.72
C ASP A 138 -33.04 19.46 7.68
N GLU A 139 -32.49 20.45 6.93
CA GLU A 139 -32.98 21.83 7.00
C GLU A 139 -33.70 22.35 5.75
N TYR A 140 -33.51 21.72 4.58
CA TYR A 140 -34.00 22.27 3.31
C TYR A 140 -34.99 21.37 2.54
N VAL A 141 -35.28 20.19 2.99
CA VAL A 141 -36.15 19.21 2.27
C VAL A 141 -37.61 19.45 2.52
N THR A 142 -38.10 20.66 2.53
CA THR A 142 -39.57 20.86 2.64
C THR A 142 -40.27 21.15 1.34
N ASP A 143 -39.65 21.69 0.30
CA ASP A 143 -40.42 22.11 -0.90
C ASP A 143 -39.72 22.11 -2.26
N LYS A 144 -38.49 21.61 -2.40
CA LYS A 144 -37.84 21.49 -3.73
C LYS A 144 -37.10 20.17 -3.84
N GLU A 145 -37.28 19.49 -4.94
CA GLU A 145 -36.52 18.34 -5.40
C GLU A 145 -35.03 18.73 -5.63
N ILE A 146 -34.34 19.10 -4.55
CA ILE A 146 -32.87 19.22 -4.58
C ILE A 146 -32.34 17.80 -4.56
N GLN A 147 -31.72 17.36 -5.65
CA GLN A 147 -31.03 16.07 -5.68
C GLN A 147 -29.74 16.21 -4.88
N VAL A 148 -29.85 16.01 -3.56
CA VAL A 148 -28.74 16.12 -2.61
C VAL A 148 -27.55 15.26 -3.04
N GLU A 149 -27.82 14.08 -3.59
CA GLU A 149 -26.81 13.17 -4.11
C GLU A 149 -26.00 13.78 -5.25
N GLU A 150 -26.61 14.49 -6.20
CA GLU A 150 -25.90 15.18 -7.29
C GLU A 150 -24.97 16.26 -6.79
N ILE A 151 -25.39 17.03 -5.77
CA ILE A 151 -24.57 18.08 -5.18
C ILE A 151 -23.38 17.46 -4.43
N VAL A 152 -23.62 16.44 -3.64
CA VAL A 152 -22.58 15.76 -2.83
C VAL A 152 -21.56 15.07 -3.72
N ASN A 153 -21.99 14.47 -4.82
CA ASN A 153 -21.12 13.72 -5.73
C ASN A 153 -20.54 14.55 -6.86
N HIS A 154 -20.87 15.83 -6.93
CA HIS A 154 -20.38 16.71 -8.02
C HIS A 154 -18.85 16.76 -8.08
N SER A 155 -18.31 16.60 -9.29
CA SER A 155 -16.87 16.70 -9.56
C SER A 155 -16.36 18.14 -9.31
N SER A 156 -15.14 18.27 -8.87
CA SER A 156 -14.48 19.56 -8.65
C SER A 156 -13.05 19.53 -9.19
N LYS A 157 -12.42 20.69 -9.25
CA LYS A 157 -10.99 20.79 -9.62
C LYS A 157 -10.05 20.02 -8.68
N PHE A 158 -10.51 19.64 -7.50
CA PHE A 158 -9.75 18.90 -6.50
C PHE A 158 -10.03 17.40 -6.55
N VAL A 159 -11.22 17.00 -7.05
CA VAL A 159 -11.65 15.61 -7.16
C VAL A 159 -12.36 15.42 -8.49
N ASN A 160 -11.72 14.76 -9.45
CA ASN A 160 -12.23 14.62 -10.82
C ASN A 160 -13.52 13.79 -10.89
N ASP A 161 -13.64 12.77 -10.07
CA ASP A 161 -14.80 11.87 -10.01
C ASP A 161 -15.08 11.58 -8.53
N ALA A 162 -15.77 12.53 -7.90
CA ALA A 162 -15.98 12.50 -6.45
C ALA A 162 -16.82 11.31 -6.01
N GLU A 163 -17.86 10.98 -6.76
CA GLU A 163 -18.73 9.83 -6.47
C GLU A 163 -17.93 8.54 -6.42
N PHE A 164 -17.11 8.30 -7.45
CA PHE A 164 -16.29 7.11 -7.54
C PHE A 164 -15.27 7.02 -6.41
N ILE A 165 -14.52 8.11 -6.17
CA ILE A 165 -13.45 8.12 -5.16
C ILE A 165 -14.03 7.98 -3.75
N ILE A 166 -15.13 8.68 -3.45
CA ILE A 166 -15.82 8.56 -2.17
C ILE A 166 -16.43 7.17 -2.00
N GLY A 167 -17.01 6.61 -3.06
CA GLY A 167 -17.52 5.24 -3.10
C GLY A 167 -16.42 4.23 -2.78
N PHE A 168 -15.27 4.36 -3.43
CA PHE A 168 -14.11 3.50 -3.17
C PHE A 168 -13.60 3.62 -1.72
N ILE A 169 -13.49 4.83 -1.18
CA ILE A 169 -13.11 5.01 0.24
C ILE A 169 -14.13 4.35 1.18
N ASN A 170 -15.42 4.43 0.87
CA ASN A 170 -16.48 3.81 1.66
C ASN A 170 -16.43 2.26 1.55
N GLU A 171 -16.15 1.71 0.38
CA GLU A 171 -15.91 0.27 0.18
C GLU A 171 -14.75 -0.22 1.04
N VAL A 172 -13.60 0.47 0.98
CA VAL A 172 -12.43 0.13 1.79
C VAL A 172 -12.72 0.15 3.28
N GLY A 173 -13.46 1.16 3.75
CA GLY A 173 -13.89 1.30 5.15
C GLY A 173 -15.09 0.44 5.53
N LYS A 174 -15.69 -0.31 4.57
CA LYS A 174 -16.93 -1.09 4.77
C LYS A 174 -18.02 -0.30 5.47
N VAL A 175 -18.22 0.95 5.04
CA VAL A 175 -19.13 1.90 5.70
C VAL A 175 -20.56 1.37 5.67
N ASP A 176 -21.03 0.85 4.53
CA ASP A 176 -22.41 0.35 4.38
C ASP A 176 -22.67 -0.89 5.22
N GLU A 177 -21.72 -1.82 5.29
CA GLU A 177 -21.83 -3.02 6.13
C GLU A 177 -21.83 -2.66 7.61
N MET A 178 -21.03 -1.66 8.01
CA MET A 178 -21.03 -1.15 9.39
C MET A 178 -22.38 -0.52 9.75
N ILE A 179 -22.96 0.27 8.86
CA ILE A 179 -24.29 0.89 9.07
C ILE A 179 -25.35 -0.20 9.18
N LYS A 180 -25.33 -1.21 8.32
CA LYS A 180 -26.28 -2.35 8.37
C LYS A 180 -26.11 -3.15 9.67
N ALA A 181 -24.89 -3.45 10.08
CA ALA A 181 -24.61 -4.19 11.32
C ALA A 181 -25.11 -3.46 12.56
N VAL A 182 -24.94 -2.13 12.63
CA VAL A 182 -25.44 -1.31 13.72
C VAL A 182 -26.97 -1.31 13.76
N LYS A 183 -27.65 -1.19 12.60
CA LYS A 183 -29.12 -1.18 12.52
C LYS A 183 -29.75 -2.52 12.85
N SER A 184 -29.08 -3.63 12.58
CA SER A 184 -29.60 -4.99 12.77
C SER A 184 -29.06 -5.69 14.02
N ASP A 185 -28.31 -5.00 14.85
CA ASP A 185 -27.62 -5.55 16.05
C ASP A 185 -26.76 -6.79 15.73
N GLN A 186 -26.19 -6.82 14.54
CA GLN A 186 -25.32 -7.90 14.09
C GLN A 186 -23.86 -7.63 14.43
N MET A 187 -23.04 -8.70 14.37
CA MET A 187 -21.61 -8.58 14.53
C MET A 187 -21.01 -7.62 13.51
N ARG A 188 -20.22 -6.66 13.97
CA ARG A 188 -19.58 -5.67 13.10
C ARG A 188 -18.56 -6.35 12.19
N PRO A 189 -18.53 -6.02 10.88
CA PRO A 189 -17.58 -6.58 9.96
C PRO A 189 -16.15 -6.12 10.32
N LYS A 190 -15.17 -6.97 10.02
CA LYS A 190 -13.78 -6.53 10.02
C LYS A 190 -13.60 -5.57 8.84
N TYR A 191 -13.05 -4.39 9.08
CA TYR A 191 -12.76 -3.37 8.07
C TYR A 191 -11.29 -2.99 8.08
N ASN A 192 -10.83 -2.42 6.98
CA ASN A 192 -9.47 -1.94 6.88
C ASN A 192 -9.34 -0.59 7.57
N TRP A 193 -8.31 -0.45 8.38
CA TRP A 193 -8.01 0.83 9.03
C TRP A 193 -7.52 1.84 7.97
N ILE A 194 -8.21 2.96 7.84
CA ILE A 194 -7.84 4.03 6.93
C ILE A 194 -7.00 5.06 7.69
N ASN A 195 -5.78 5.30 7.20
CA ASN A 195 -4.89 6.33 7.69
C ASN A 195 -4.96 7.52 6.74
N THR A 196 -5.08 8.73 7.28
CA THR A 196 -4.98 9.94 6.46
C THR A 196 -3.54 10.45 6.45
N PHE A 197 -3.10 11.02 5.32
CA PHE A 197 -1.76 11.56 5.18
C PHE A 197 -1.75 12.88 4.39
N SER A 198 -0.84 13.75 4.73
CA SER A 198 -0.51 14.97 3.98
C SER A 198 0.92 14.92 3.43
N THR A 199 1.80 14.27 4.16
CA THR A 199 3.23 14.20 3.87
C THR A 199 3.72 12.75 3.78
N PHE A 200 4.93 12.56 3.25
CA PHE A 200 5.62 11.27 3.27
C PHE A 200 5.87 10.77 4.71
N GLU A 201 6.17 11.69 5.63
CA GLU A 201 6.41 11.38 7.04
C GLU A 201 5.20 10.71 7.71
N ASP A 202 3.99 11.14 7.38
CA ASP A 202 2.76 10.54 7.91
C ASP A 202 2.68 9.04 7.55
N ILE A 203 3.02 8.71 6.30
CA ILE A 203 3.01 7.32 5.80
C ILE A 203 4.07 6.48 6.50
N ILE A 204 5.32 6.94 6.52
CA ILE A 204 6.42 6.16 7.09
C ILE A 204 6.30 6.00 8.60
N THR A 205 5.65 6.94 9.29
CA THR A 205 5.37 6.83 10.73
C THR A 205 4.47 5.63 11.02
N VAL A 206 3.39 5.47 10.25
CA VAL A 206 2.50 4.31 10.36
C VAL A 206 3.24 3.02 9.98
N LEU A 207 3.95 3.03 8.85
CA LEU A 207 4.67 1.84 8.40
C LEU A 207 5.76 1.40 9.38
N LYS A 208 6.53 2.33 9.97
CA LYS A 208 7.53 2.02 11.00
C LYS A 208 6.90 1.33 12.22
N ALA A 209 5.78 1.86 12.70
CA ALA A 209 5.08 1.31 13.85
C ALA A 209 4.53 -0.09 13.58
N GLU A 210 3.91 -0.28 12.43
CA GLU A 210 3.15 -1.48 12.09
C GLU A 210 4.00 -2.62 11.53
N LEU A 211 5.07 -2.30 10.81
CA LEU A 211 6.04 -3.27 10.30
C LEU A 211 7.12 -3.59 11.34
N HIS A 212 7.01 -3.01 12.55
CA HIS A 212 7.98 -3.17 13.64
C HIS A 212 9.43 -2.88 13.18
N ILE A 213 9.58 -1.92 12.27
CA ILE A 213 10.89 -1.51 11.78
C ILE A 213 11.61 -0.77 12.90
N ARG A 214 12.36 -1.52 13.69
CA ARG A 214 13.18 -0.99 14.80
C ARG A 214 14.53 -0.45 14.34
N THR A 215 14.87 -0.61 13.08
CA THR A 215 16.16 -0.24 12.54
C THR A 215 16.26 1.28 12.36
N ASN A 216 16.90 1.90 13.31
CA ASN A 216 17.51 3.19 13.09
C ASN A 216 18.65 2.99 12.06
N LEU A 217 18.82 3.88 11.08
CA LEU A 217 19.92 3.88 10.10
C LEU A 217 21.30 3.67 10.76
N SER A 218 21.46 4.11 12.01
CA SER A 218 22.62 3.83 12.84
C SER A 218 22.86 2.34 13.10
N TYR A 219 21.84 1.49 13.20
CA TYR A 219 22.02 0.04 13.39
C TYR A 219 22.48 -0.67 12.12
N ILE A 220 21.97 -0.26 10.95
CA ILE A 220 22.44 -0.79 9.66
C ILE A 220 23.90 -0.42 9.46
N ARG A 221 24.25 0.84 9.71
CA ARG A 221 25.63 1.33 9.61
C ARG A 221 26.57 0.66 10.61
N TRP A 222 26.10 0.40 11.83
CA TRP A 222 26.84 -0.39 12.81
C TRP A 222 27.03 -1.84 12.37
N GLY A 223 25.98 -2.46 11.80
CA GLY A 223 26.06 -3.82 11.26
C GLY A 223 27.09 -3.92 10.14
N GLU A 224 27.11 -2.97 9.21
CA GLU A 224 28.12 -2.89 8.14
C GLU A 224 29.55 -2.72 8.67
N ILE A 225 29.74 -1.83 9.65
CA ILE A 225 31.04 -1.62 10.29
C ILE A 225 31.53 -2.89 10.99
N VAL A 226 30.63 -3.56 11.74
CA VAL A 226 30.95 -4.82 12.43
C VAL A 226 31.30 -5.91 11.43
N LEU A 227 30.53 -6.07 10.34
CA LEU A 227 30.82 -7.06 9.29
C LEU A 227 32.16 -6.79 8.59
N GLN A 228 32.47 -5.52 8.29
CA GLN A 228 33.75 -5.15 7.70
C GLN A 228 34.91 -5.46 8.64
N GLU A 229 34.77 -5.19 9.94
CA GLU A 229 35.83 -5.47 10.93
C GLU A 229 36.01 -6.98 11.14
N VAL A 230 34.92 -7.76 11.17
CA VAL A 230 34.98 -9.22 11.23
C VAL A 230 35.64 -9.79 9.98
N ALA A 231 35.25 -9.35 8.78
CA ALA A 231 35.89 -9.78 7.54
C ALA A 231 37.41 -9.46 7.52
N ARG A 232 37.78 -8.26 7.98
CA ARG A 232 39.18 -7.85 8.09
C ARG A 232 39.94 -8.75 9.04
N ASN A 233 39.39 -9.05 10.21
CA ASN A 233 40.05 -9.91 11.21
C ASN A 233 40.20 -11.35 10.71
N ILE A 234 39.21 -11.91 10.02
CA ILE A 234 39.30 -13.23 9.38
C ILE A 234 40.40 -13.24 8.33
N THR A 235 40.47 -12.20 7.48
CA THR A 235 41.52 -12.07 6.46
C THR A 235 42.92 -12.02 7.08
N LEU A 236 43.09 -11.28 8.18
CA LEU A 236 44.37 -11.20 8.91
C LEU A 236 44.75 -12.52 9.55
N LEU A 237 43.81 -13.30 10.09
CA LEU A 237 44.04 -14.62 10.66
C LEU A 237 44.47 -15.60 9.56
N CYS A 238 43.74 -15.65 8.45
CA CYS A 238 44.10 -16.49 7.31
C CYS A 238 45.47 -16.12 6.73
N TYR A 239 45.83 -14.84 6.73
CA TYR A 239 47.15 -14.41 6.25
C TYR A 239 48.30 -14.79 7.21
N LYS A 240 48.03 -14.84 8.51
CA LYS A 240 48.99 -15.31 9.52
C LYS A 240 49.24 -16.81 9.38
N ASP A 241 48.18 -17.61 9.26
CA ASP A 241 48.30 -19.05 9.10
C ASP A 241 49.06 -19.46 7.83
N VAL A 242 48.94 -18.67 6.75
CA VAL A 242 49.72 -18.88 5.51
C VAL A 242 51.20 -18.49 5.68
N LYS A 243 51.51 -17.53 6.55
CA LYS A 243 52.89 -17.09 6.79
C LYS A 243 53.64 -17.95 7.78
N ASP A 244 52.94 -18.54 8.74
CA ASP A 244 53.50 -19.43 9.75
C ASP A 244 53.57 -20.88 9.29
N GLY A 245 53.01 -21.21 8.10
CA GLY A 245 53.00 -22.54 7.47
C GLY A 245 54.07 -22.76 6.38
N ILE A 246 55.01 -21.78 6.18
CA ILE A 246 56.21 -21.90 5.38
C ILE A 246 57.40 -21.83 6.31
#